data_e50b148ae242eebfb2d5d603c81ffea0
#
_entry.id   e50b148ae242eebfb2d5d603c81ffea0
#
_cell.length_a   1.000
_cell.length_b   1.000
_cell.length_c   1.000
_cell.angle_alpha   90.00
_cell.angle_beta   90.00
_cell.angle_gamma   90.00
#
_symmetry.space_group_name_H-M   'P 1'
#
loop_
_entity.id
_entity.type
_entity.pdbx_description
1 polymer ?
#
loop_
_entity_poly.entity_id
_entity_poly.type
_entity_poly.pdbx_seq_one_letter_code
_entity_poly.pdbx_strand_id
1 'polypeptide(L)'
;IVNPDGYVIATESFSAIRNPILRQACKMRGVDWPYWKYNARAVDINRNFPCKSYIQQQFGEYPASEQETQTLIRVFEQWYTIGYLDFHSRGRIIYYYRQAMPFSYNQRNHKLARYMQKLSNYSLGKQEEEYLSRLNGGSPVNYYSELLHKPAITVETVEENADFPMDPSCQERTYEEIRMLPLEIIAQSAGNSEPLKNPQKIR
;
A
#
# COMPACT_ATOMS: atom_id res chain seq x y z
N ILE A 1 -5.45 -2.41 -10.04
CA ILE A 1 -4.47 -1.28 -10.01
C ILE A 1 -5.21 -0.04 -9.54
N VAL A 2 -4.74 0.57 -8.45
CA VAL A 2 -5.36 1.77 -7.88
C VAL A 2 -4.97 3.04 -8.65
N ASN A 3 -3.77 3.07 -9.22
CA ASN A 3 -3.24 4.20 -9.99
C ASN A 3 -2.91 3.77 -11.43
N PRO A 4 -3.92 3.67 -12.32
CA PRO A 4 -3.70 3.25 -13.71
C PRO A 4 -2.86 4.26 -14.50
N ASP A 5 -3.05 5.55 -14.28
CA ASP A 5 -2.27 6.61 -14.94
C ASP A 5 -0.78 6.50 -14.58
N GLY A 6 -0.48 6.28 -13.30
CA GLY A 6 0.90 6.09 -12.85
C GLY A 6 1.57 4.90 -13.49
N TYR A 7 0.83 3.78 -13.66
CA TYR A 7 1.33 2.62 -14.37
C TYR A 7 1.66 2.93 -15.83
N VAL A 8 0.75 3.58 -16.56
CA VAL A 8 0.97 3.96 -17.97
C VAL A 8 2.16 4.89 -18.11
N ILE A 9 2.28 5.90 -17.24
CA ILE A 9 3.42 6.82 -17.26
C ILE A 9 4.75 6.10 -16.99
N ALA A 10 4.77 5.19 -16.01
CA ALA A 10 5.97 4.44 -15.66
C ALA A 10 6.41 3.43 -16.75
N THR A 11 5.51 3.05 -17.66
CA THR A 11 5.82 2.11 -18.76
C THR A 11 6.05 2.82 -20.10
N GLU A 12 5.33 3.92 -20.38
CA GLU A 12 5.32 4.59 -21.69
C GLU A 12 5.91 6.00 -21.66
N SER A 13 6.37 6.48 -20.52
CA SER A 13 6.87 7.84 -20.25
C SER A 13 5.78 8.91 -20.13
N PHE A 14 6.20 10.15 -19.84
CA PHE A 14 5.31 11.32 -19.79
C PHE A 14 4.63 11.64 -21.13
N SER A 15 5.06 11.04 -22.24
CA SER A 15 4.42 11.23 -23.56
C SER A 15 2.99 10.68 -23.58
N ALA A 16 2.67 9.71 -22.73
CA ALA A 16 1.33 9.17 -22.56
C ALA A 16 0.31 10.22 -22.06
N ILE A 17 0.77 11.25 -21.36
CA ILE A 17 -0.10 12.33 -20.88
C ILE A 17 -0.44 13.26 -22.05
N ARG A 18 -1.68 13.22 -22.53
CA ARG A 18 -2.13 14.02 -23.68
C ARG A 18 -2.18 15.53 -23.37
N ASN A 19 -2.61 15.91 -22.17
CA ASN A 19 -2.70 17.31 -21.76
C ASN A 19 -1.29 17.88 -21.51
N PRO A 20 -0.84 18.91 -22.27
CA PRO A 20 0.52 19.45 -22.16
C PRO A 20 0.80 20.15 -20.81
N ILE A 21 -0.23 20.72 -20.18
CA ILE A 21 -0.12 21.39 -18.88
C ILE A 21 0.14 20.35 -17.80
N LEU A 22 -0.65 19.25 -17.77
CA LEU A 22 -0.45 18.15 -16.82
C LEU A 22 0.91 17.46 -17.05
N ARG A 23 1.28 17.25 -18.32
CA ARG A 23 2.59 16.68 -18.66
C ARG A 23 3.73 17.55 -18.11
N GLN A 24 3.63 18.86 -18.21
CA GLN A 24 4.63 19.77 -17.66
C GLN A 24 4.63 19.74 -16.13
N ALA A 25 3.47 19.73 -15.49
CA ALA A 25 3.37 19.60 -14.03
C ALA A 25 4.03 18.31 -13.50
N CYS A 26 3.82 17.18 -14.19
CA CYS A 26 4.49 15.93 -13.86
C CYS A 26 6.03 16.05 -13.97
N LYS A 27 6.54 16.62 -15.06
CA LYS A 27 7.99 16.83 -15.23
C LYS A 27 8.59 17.75 -14.17
N MET A 28 7.84 18.73 -13.68
CA MET A 28 8.30 19.65 -12.62
C MET A 28 8.52 18.96 -11.26
N ARG A 29 8.01 17.73 -11.06
CA ARG A 29 8.31 16.97 -9.85
C ARG A 29 9.76 16.49 -9.76
N GLY A 30 10.50 16.49 -10.86
CA GLY A 30 11.90 16.08 -10.89
C GLY A 30 12.11 14.55 -10.64
N VAL A 31 11.07 13.73 -10.89
CA VAL A 31 11.14 12.27 -10.80
C VAL A 31 11.11 11.72 -12.22
N ASP A 32 12.07 10.85 -12.55
CA ASP A 32 12.12 10.20 -13.85
C ASP A 32 10.95 9.22 -14.00
N TRP A 33 10.42 9.12 -15.22
CA TRP A 33 9.22 8.35 -15.51
C TRP A 33 9.27 6.86 -15.12
N PRO A 34 10.38 6.12 -15.16
CA PRO A 34 10.41 4.73 -14.71
C PRO A 34 10.14 4.56 -13.20
N TYR A 35 10.38 5.62 -12.43
CA TYR A 35 10.15 5.66 -10.97
C TYR A 35 8.86 6.40 -10.60
N TRP A 36 7.99 6.66 -11.58
CA TRP A 36 6.78 7.45 -11.39
C TRP A 36 5.72 6.68 -10.60
N LYS A 37 5.38 7.19 -9.41
CA LYS A 37 4.37 6.60 -8.51
C LYS A 37 3.10 7.45 -8.38
N TYR A 38 3.09 8.64 -8.94
CA TYR A 38 2.00 9.60 -8.87
C TYR A 38 0.99 9.36 -9.99
N ASN A 39 -0.21 9.97 -9.91
CA ASN A 39 -1.14 9.95 -11.03
C ASN A 39 -0.77 11.00 -12.11
N ALA A 40 -1.61 11.15 -13.15
CA ALA A 40 -1.39 12.13 -14.23
C ALA A 40 -1.52 13.59 -13.80
N ARG A 41 -2.01 13.87 -12.58
CA ARG A 41 -2.04 15.21 -11.96
C ARG A 41 -0.85 15.47 -11.03
N ALA A 42 0.15 14.63 -11.04
CA ALA A 42 1.30 14.63 -10.15
C ALA A 42 0.97 14.45 -8.66
N VAL A 43 -0.20 13.88 -8.32
CA VAL A 43 -0.64 13.64 -6.94
C VAL A 43 -0.23 12.25 -6.48
N ASP A 44 0.31 12.15 -5.26
CA ASP A 44 0.57 10.87 -4.60
C ASP A 44 -0.74 10.32 -4.00
N ILE A 45 -1.32 9.32 -4.65
CA ILE A 45 -2.57 8.70 -4.20
C ILE A 45 -2.42 8.11 -2.79
N ASN A 46 -1.24 7.59 -2.47
CA ASN A 46 -0.93 7.06 -1.13
C ASN A 46 -0.77 8.16 -0.05
N ARG A 47 -1.11 9.41 -0.36
CA ARG A 47 -1.08 10.58 0.54
C ARG A 47 -2.33 11.45 0.42
N ASN A 48 -3.36 10.96 -0.27
CA ASN A 48 -4.54 11.77 -0.62
C ASN A 48 -5.80 11.40 0.18
N PHE A 49 -5.74 10.45 1.14
CA PHE A 49 -6.90 10.01 1.91
C PHE A 49 -7.23 10.92 3.10
N PRO A 50 -8.54 11.25 3.32
CA PRO A 50 -9.02 12.16 4.36
C PRO A 50 -9.08 11.47 5.74
N CYS A 51 -7.95 11.25 6.38
CA CYS A 51 -7.86 10.63 7.69
C CYS A 51 -7.20 11.57 8.71
N LYS A 52 -7.21 11.23 10.00
CA LYS A 52 -6.62 12.06 11.06
C LYS A 52 -5.13 12.31 10.87
N SER A 53 -4.44 11.34 10.27
CA SER A 53 -3.01 11.43 9.96
C SER A 53 -2.71 12.18 8.65
N TYR A 54 -3.74 12.68 7.92
CA TYR A 54 -3.52 13.42 6.67
C TYR A 54 -2.65 14.65 6.87
N ILE A 55 -1.72 14.86 5.95
CA ILE A 55 -0.88 16.06 5.88
C ILE A 55 -0.97 16.61 4.45
N GLN A 56 -1.26 17.90 4.32
CA GLN A 56 -1.38 18.57 3.03
C GLN A 56 -0.09 18.38 2.20
N GLN A 57 -0.26 17.88 0.99
CA GLN A 57 0.82 17.64 0.04
C GLN A 57 1.03 18.86 -0.86
N GLN A 58 2.22 18.95 -1.45
CA GLN A 58 2.54 20.02 -2.41
C GLN A 58 1.67 19.96 -3.67
N PHE A 59 1.33 18.75 -4.12
CA PHE A 59 0.42 18.49 -5.22
C PHE A 59 -0.83 17.79 -4.66
N GLY A 60 -1.98 18.17 -5.16
CA GLY A 60 -3.27 17.80 -4.61
C GLY A 60 -3.94 19.01 -3.95
N GLU A 61 -5.17 19.30 -4.35
CA GLU A 61 -5.87 20.51 -3.89
C GLU A 61 -6.38 20.35 -2.44
N TYR A 62 -6.90 19.16 -2.11
CA TYR A 62 -7.46 18.82 -0.81
C TYR A 62 -7.48 17.28 -0.63
N PRO A 63 -7.74 16.79 0.59
CA PRO A 63 -7.90 15.35 0.81
C PRO A 63 -9.02 14.77 -0.05
N ALA A 64 -8.80 13.62 -0.65
CA ALA A 64 -9.70 12.97 -1.61
C ALA A 64 -10.01 13.82 -2.85
N SER A 65 -9.07 14.68 -3.29
CA SER A 65 -9.19 15.41 -4.55
C SER A 65 -9.16 14.50 -5.78
N GLU A 66 -8.55 13.31 -5.67
CA GLU A 66 -8.33 12.41 -6.79
C GLU A 66 -9.43 11.35 -6.91
N GLN A 67 -9.82 11.04 -8.15
CA GLN A 67 -10.88 10.07 -8.43
C GLN A 67 -10.53 8.66 -7.97
N GLU A 68 -9.25 8.28 -8.04
CA GLU A 68 -8.72 7.02 -7.55
C GLU A 68 -8.96 6.88 -6.04
N THR A 69 -8.65 7.93 -5.29
CA THR A 69 -8.90 7.99 -3.84
C THR A 69 -10.38 7.86 -3.54
N GLN A 70 -11.24 8.67 -4.22
CA GLN A 70 -12.69 8.62 -4.03
C GLN A 70 -13.28 7.26 -4.38
N THR A 71 -12.73 6.59 -5.40
CA THR A 71 -13.18 5.24 -5.80
C THR A 71 -12.87 4.23 -4.71
N LEU A 72 -11.67 4.25 -4.15
CA LEU A 72 -11.29 3.31 -3.08
C LEU A 72 -12.07 3.58 -1.80
N ILE A 73 -12.33 4.86 -1.46
CA ILE A 73 -13.21 5.24 -0.34
C ILE A 73 -14.60 4.63 -0.53
N ARG A 74 -15.21 4.77 -1.72
CA ARG A 74 -16.52 4.15 -2.00
C ARG A 74 -16.50 2.63 -1.83
N VAL A 75 -15.42 1.95 -2.23
CA VAL A 75 -15.28 0.51 -2.00
C VAL A 75 -15.28 0.20 -0.50
N PHE A 76 -14.53 0.95 0.30
CA PHE A 76 -14.49 0.73 1.75
C PHE A 76 -15.83 1.00 2.45
N GLU A 77 -16.62 1.95 1.96
CA GLU A 77 -17.91 2.33 2.56
C GLU A 77 -19.06 1.43 2.11
N GLN A 78 -19.06 0.99 0.85
CA GLN A 78 -20.16 0.23 0.26
C GLN A 78 -20.08 -1.28 0.53
N TRP A 79 -18.88 -1.81 0.75
CA TRP A 79 -18.68 -3.25 0.89
C TRP A 79 -18.30 -3.63 2.33
N TYR A 80 -18.92 -4.71 2.82
CA TYR A 80 -18.47 -5.28 4.08
C TYR A 80 -17.11 -5.94 3.89
N THR A 81 -16.08 -5.35 4.49
CA THR A 81 -14.70 -5.86 4.47
C THR A 81 -14.27 -6.26 5.87
N ILE A 82 -13.39 -7.25 5.99
CA ILE A 82 -12.87 -7.74 7.27
C ILE A 82 -11.46 -7.25 7.57
N GLY A 83 -10.77 -6.74 6.56
CA GLY A 83 -9.42 -6.19 6.63
C GLY A 83 -8.99 -5.65 5.29
N TYR A 84 -7.84 -4.98 5.27
CA TYR A 84 -7.24 -4.39 4.07
C TYR A 84 -5.76 -4.75 3.96
N LEU A 85 -5.35 -5.25 2.79
CA LEU A 85 -3.96 -5.44 2.42
C LEU A 85 -3.62 -4.49 1.28
N ASP A 86 -2.63 -3.66 1.51
CA ASP A 86 -2.10 -2.71 0.54
C ASP A 86 -0.74 -3.20 0.04
N PHE A 87 -0.71 -3.69 -1.20
CA PHE A 87 0.50 -4.22 -1.81
C PHE A 87 1.25 -3.13 -2.56
N HIS A 88 2.47 -2.94 -2.16
CA HIS A 88 3.41 -1.99 -2.72
C HIS A 88 4.70 -2.69 -3.20
N SER A 89 5.61 -1.93 -3.73
CA SER A 89 7.01 -2.26 -3.96
C SER A 89 7.85 -1.02 -3.61
N ARG A 90 8.97 -1.21 -2.88
CA ARG A 90 9.69 -2.47 -2.71
C ARG A 90 10.30 -2.59 -1.29
N GLY A 91 10.76 -3.82 -0.91
CA GLY A 91 11.51 -3.98 0.35
C GLY A 91 11.34 -5.34 1.02
N ARG A 92 10.37 -6.19 0.62
CA ARG A 92 10.00 -7.45 1.31
C ARG A 92 9.72 -7.21 2.81
N ILE A 93 8.92 -6.17 3.09
CA ILE A 93 8.62 -5.69 4.44
C ILE A 93 7.11 -5.63 4.66
N ILE A 94 6.66 -5.99 5.86
CA ILE A 94 5.27 -5.92 6.31
C ILE A 94 5.17 -4.81 7.34
N TYR A 95 4.52 -3.69 7.00
CA TYR A 95 4.23 -2.59 7.90
C TYR A 95 2.86 -2.74 8.53
N TYR A 96 2.81 -2.84 9.85
CA TYR A 96 1.60 -3.16 10.62
C TYR A 96 1.21 -2.07 11.61
N TYR A 97 2.13 -1.22 12.00
CA TYR A 97 1.92 -0.18 13.00
C TYR A 97 1.16 1.00 12.39
N ARG A 98 0.28 1.61 13.18
CA ARG A 98 -0.47 2.83 12.79
C ARG A 98 -0.45 3.78 13.98
N GLN A 99 0.27 4.89 13.82
CA GLN A 99 0.52 5.86 14.91
C GLN A 99 -0.79 6.46 15.48
N ALA A 100 -1.79 6.72 14.64
CA ALA A 100 -3.07 7.30 15.07
C ALA A 100 -3.99 6.29 15.77
N MET A 101 -3.59 5.02 15.86
CA MET A 101 -4.42 3.95 16.41
C MET A 101 -3.97 3.55 17.82
N PRO A 102 -4.91 3.09 18.68
CA PRO A 102 -4.59 2.67 20.04
C PRO A 102 -3.68 1.44 20.09
N PHE A 103 -3.02 1.25 21.23
CA PHE A 103 -2.10 0.13 21.45
C PHE A 103 -2.72 -1.24 21.16
N SER A 104 -3.96 -1.48 21.59
CA SER A 104 -4.67 -2.75 21.34
C SER A 104 -4.88 -3.05 19.86
N TYR A 105 -5.12 -2.03 19.04
CA TYR A 105 -5.18 -2.16 17.59
C TYR A 105 -3.83 -2.59 17.01
N ASN A 106 -2.76 -1.92 17.42
CA ASN A 106 -1.42 -2.22 16.93
C ASN A 106 -0.92 -3.59 17.40
N GLN A 107 -1.30 -4.04 18.61
CA GLN A 107 -1.02 -5.42 19.05
C GLN A 107 -1.69 -6.47 18.16
N ARG A 108 -2.96 -6.26 17.80
CA ARG A 108 -3.70 -7.15 16.89
C ARG A 108 -3.03 -7.21 15.52
N ASN A 109 -2.70 -6.06 14.96
CA ASN A 109 -2.01 -5.98 13.67
C ASN A 109 -0.61 -6.61 13.72
N HIS A 110 0.12 -6.42 14.81
CA HIS A 110 1.42 -7.07 15.01
C HIS A 110 1.29 -8.60 15.01
N LYS A 111 0.29 -9.14 15.73
CA LYS A 111 0.03 -10.60 15.74
C LYS A 111 -0.25 -11.11 14.32
N LEU A 112 -1.11 -10.42 13.56
CA LEU A 112 -1.42 -10.74 12.18
C LEU A 112 -0.17 -10.69 11.29
N ALA A 113 0.63 -9.61 11.39
CA ALA A 113 1.87 -9.44 10.63
C ALA A 113 2.90 -10.54 10.94
N ARG A 114 2.97 -11.02 12.19
CA ARG A 114 3.82 -12.16 12.58
C ARG A 114 3.42 -13.45 11.87
N TYR A 115 2.13 -13.69 11.65
CA TYR A 115 1.68 -14.84 10.87
C TYR A 115 2.01 -14.67 9.38
N MET A 116 1.75 -13.48 8.84
CA MET A 116 2.11 -13.15 7.46
C MET A 116 3.62 -13.27 7.21
N GLN A 117 4.46 -12.83 8.15
CA GLN A 117 5.91 -13.00 8.10
C GLN A 117 6.32 -14.46 7.93
N LYS A 118 5.67 -15.38 8.66
CA LYS A 118 5.96 -16.83 8.55
C LYS A 118 5.56 -17.42 7.20
N LEU A 119 4.54 -16.86 6.56
CA LEU A 119 4.04 -17.32 5.26
C LEU A 119 4.91 -16.81 4.12
N SER A 120 5.25 -15.51 4.11
CA SER A 120 5.98 -14.85 3.04
C SER A 120 7.51 -14.86 3.21
N ASN A 121 7.99 -15.06 4.44
CA ASN A 121 9.40 -14.85 4.80
C ASN A 121 9.88 -13.38 4.63
N TYR A 122 8.94 -12.42 4.74
CA TYR A 122 9.25 -11.00 4.71
C TYR A 122 9.65 -10.49 6.09
N SER A 123 10.37 -9.38 6.15
CA SER A 123 10.70 -8.69 7.40
C SER A 123 9.49 -7.93 7.96
N LEU A 124 9.47 -7.65 9.25
CA LEU A 124 8.53 -6.70 9.83
C LEU A 124 9.13 -5.30 9.82
N GLY A 125 8.34 -4.31 9.42
CA GLY A 125 8.69 -2.90 9.55
C GLY A 125 8.86 -2.49 11.02
N LYS A 126 9.76 -1.56 11.28
CA LYS A 126 10.00 -1.02 12.62
C LYS A 126 8.96 0.05 12.94
N GLN A 127 8.50 0.08 14.20
CA GLN A 127 7.54 1.09 14.66
C GLN A 127 8.11 2.51 14.51
N GLU A 128 9.41 2.69 14.75
CA GLU A 128 10.11 3.96 14.65
C GLU A 128 10.03 4.54 13.23
N GLU A 129 9.99 3.72 12.20
CA GLU A 129 9.88 4.15 10.80
C GLU A 129 8.53 4.83 10.54
N GLU A 130 7.46 4.36 11.17
CA GLU A 130 6.15 5.01 11.14
C GLU A 130 6.13 6.34 11.91
N TYR A 131 6.84 6.46 13.03
CA TYR A 131 6.98 7.70 13.81
C TYR A 131 7.82 8.76 13.12
N LEU A 132 8.93 8.37 12.54
CA LEU A 132 9.84 9.28 11.85
C LEU A 132 9.23 9.85 10.57
N SER A 133 8.23 9.18 10.05
CA SER A 133 7.56 9.57 8.83
C SER A 133 6.30 10.39 9.08
N ARG A 134 6.45 11.57 9.71
CA ARG A 134 5.36 12.58 9.79
C ARG A 134 4.78 12.93 8.42
N LEU A 135 5.49 12.59 7.34
CA LEU A 135 5.08 12.77 5.96
C LEU A 135 4.27 11.59 5.40
N ASN A 136 4.09 10.50 6.15
CA ASN A 136 3.41 9.29 5.68
C ASN A 136 1.90 9.23 5.99
N GLY A 137 1.31 10.31 6.47
CA GLY A 137 -0.13 10.41 6.66
C GLY A 137 -0.91 10.42 5.35
N GLY A 138 -2.21 10.17 5.43
CA GLY A 138 -3.11 10.24 4.28
C GLY A 138 -3.07 9.02 3.36
N SER A 139 -2.56 7.87 3.82
CA SER A 139 -2.57 6.62 3.04
C SER A 139 -3.92 5.88 3.14
N PRO A 140 -4.24 4.98 2.19
CA PRO A 140 -5.45 4.16 2.27
C PRO A 140 -5.47 3.26 3.51
N VAL A 141 -4.32 2.73 3.95
CA VAL A 141 -4.25 1.93 5.19
C VAL A 141 -4.52 2.76 6.43
N ASN A 142 -4.08 4.04 6.46
CA ASN A 142 -4.39 4.94 7.56
C ASN A 142 -5.89 5.26 7.57
N TYR A 143 -6.46 5.65 6.43
CA TYR A 143 -7.89 5.91 6.29
C TYR A 143 -8.73 4.71 6.74
N TYR A 144 -8.43 3.52 6.22
CA TYR A 144 -9.16 2.29 6.54
C TYR A 144 -9.07 1.94 8.03
N SER A 145 -7.89 2.03 8.62
CA SER A 145 -7.68 1.74 10.04
C SER A 145 -8.37 2.74 10.95
N GLU A 146 -8.26 4.03 10.64
CA GLU A 146 -8.79 5.11 11.47
C GLU A 146 -10.32 5.23 11.39
N LEU A 147 -10.91 4.90 10.22
CA LEU A 147 -12.35 4.95 10.02
C LEU A 147 -13.06 3.65 10.46
N LEU A 148 -12.55 2.50 10.04
CA LEU A 148 -13.24 1.22 10.22
C LEU A 148 -12.73 0.41 11.42
N HIS A 149 -11.60 0.78 12.01
CA HIS A 149 -10.94 0.08 13.11
C HIS A 149 -10.67 -1.42 12.84
N LYS A 150 -10.66 -1.81 11.57
CA LYS A 150 -10.36 -3.16 11.08
C LYS A 150 -8.88 -3.31 10.72
N PRO A 151 -8.32 -4.53 10.65
CA PRO A 151 -6.92 -4.75 10.30
C PRO A 151 -6.55 -4.11 8.96
N ALA A 152 -5.45 -3.36 8.93
CA ALA A 152 -4.89 -2.76 7.73
C ALA A 152 -3.36 -2.91 7.73
N ILE A 153 -2.84 -3.62 6.74
CA ILE A 153 -1.43 -3.99 6.63
C ILE A 153 -0.89 -3.54 5.26
N THR A 154 0.28 -2.90 5.27
CA THR A 154 1.02 -2.62 4.04
C THR A 154 2.07 -3.71 3.81
N VAL A 155 2.15 -4.24 2.60
CA VAL A 155 3.10 -5.27 2.20
C VAL A 155 3.96 -4.73 1.07
N GLU A 156 5.19 -4.35 1.38
CA GLU A 156 6.20 -4.01 0.37
C GLU A 156 6.76 -5.30 -0.22
N THR A 157 6.49 -5.54 -1.48
CA THR A 157 6.92 -6.72 -2.22
C THR A 157 8.28 -6.50 -2.89
N VAL A 158 8.89 -7.55 -3.42
CA VAL A 158 10.15 -7.53 -4.16
C VAL A 158 11.34 -7.04 -3.30
N GLU A 159 12.55 -7.37 -3.67
CA GLU A 159 13.76 -6.94 -2.96
C GLU A 159 13.97 -5.42 -3.05
N GLU A 160 14.53 -4.84 -1.98
CA GLU A 160 14.80 -3.40 -1.89
C GLU A 160 15.70 -2.87 -3.00
N ASN A 161 16.63 -3.70 -3.49
CA ASN A 161 17.58 -3.35 -4.54
C ASN A 161 17.12 -3.73 -5.96
N ALA A 162 15.86 -4.14 -6.15
CA ALA A 162 15.32 -4.45 -7.48
C ALA A 162 15.36 -3.21 -8.39
N ASP A 163 15.77 -3.40 -9.65
CA ASP A 163 15.80 -2.34 -10.65
C ASP A 163 14.40 -2.00 -11.19
N PHE A 164 14.23 -0.79 -11.70
CA PHE A 164 13.03 -0.36 -12.42
C PHE A 164 13.35 -0.08 -13.90
N PRO A 165 12.49 -0.54 -14.83
CA PRO A 165 11.31 -1.41 -14.62
C PRO A 165 11.72 -2.79 -14.12
N MET A 166 10.90 -3.36 -13.22
CA MET A 166 11.17 -4.68 -12.66
C MET A 166 11.07 -5.78 -13.72
N ASP A 167 11.97 -6.77 -13.62
CA ASP A 167 11.94 -7.95 -14.49
C ASP A 167 10.63 -8.72 -14.30
N PRO A 168 9.91 -9.06 -15.39
CA PRO A 168 8.66 -9.83 -15.31
C PRO A 168 8.79 -11.17 -14.58
N SER A 169 9.96 -11.80 -14.56
CA SER A 169 10.20 -13.05 -13.81
C SER A 169 9.99 -12.90 -12.30
N CYS A 170 10.08 -11.68 -11.77
CA CYS A 170 9.77 -11.40 -10.37
C CYS A 170 8.29 -11.62 -10.02
N GLN A 171 7.37 -11.55 -11.02
CA GLN A 171 5.94 -11.61 -10.77
C GLN A 171 5.48 -12.95 -10.19
N GLU A 172 5.90 -14.05 -10.82
CA GLU A 172 5.51 -15.40 -10.37
C GLU A 172 6.04 -15.69 -8.96
N ARG A 173 7.32 -15.40 -8.73
CA ARG A 173 7.94 -15.56 -7.40
C ARG A 173 7.21 -14.72 -6.35
N THR A 174 6.96 -13.43 -6.64
CA THR A 174 6.27 -12.54 -5.72
C THR A 174 4.85 -13.04 -5.42
N TYR A 175 4.12 -13.48 -6.46
CA TYR A 175 2.78 -14.06 -6.28
C TYR A 175 2.81 -15.27 -5.34
N GLU A 176 3.72 -16.23 -5.53
CA GLU A 176 3.85 -17.39 -4.65
C GLU A 176 4.21 -17.02 -3.20
N GLU A 177 4.96 -15.94 -3.00
CA GLU A 177 5.30 -15.45 -1.66
C GLU A 177 4.11 -14.84 -0.92
N ILE A 178 3.19 -14.15 -1.64
CA ILE A 178 2.15 -13.34 -1.00
C ILE A 178 0.73 -13.90 -1.14
N ARG A 179 0.46 -14.85 -2.02
CA ARG A 179 -0.90 -15.34 -2.35
C ARG A 179 -1.69 -15.88 -1.16
N MET A 180 -1.01 -16.31 -0.10
CA MET A 180 -1.66 -16.80 1.11
C MET A 180 -1.97 -15.70 2.14
N LEU A 181 -1.42 -14.49 1.99
CA LEU A 181 -1.59 -13.42 2.97
C LEU A 181 -3.05 -12.94 3.12
N PRO A 182 -3.86 -12.83 2.06
CA PRO A 182 -5.28 -12.50 2.20
C PRO A 182 -6.07 -13.54 3.01
N LEU A 183 -5.74 -14.83 2.85
CA LEU A 183 -6.38 -15.91 3.60
C LEU A 183 -6.05 -15.86 5.08
N GLU A 184 -4.88 -15.37 5.47
CA GLU A 184 -4.50 -15.19 6.88
C GLU A 184 -5.40 -14.17 7.58
N ILE A 185 -5.76 -13.05 6.92
CA ILE A 185 -6.74 -12.10 7.48
C ILE A 185 -8.08 -12.79 7.73
N ILE A 186 -8.55 -13.60 6.80
CA ILE A 186 -9.82 -14.34 6.94
C ILE A 186 -9.74 -15.30 8.12
N ALA A 187 -8.68 -16.10 8.21
CA ALA A 187 -8.48 -17.07 9.28
C ALA A 187 -8.46 -16.42 10.68
N GLN A 188 -7.72 -15.31 10.82
CA GLN A 188 -7.63 -14.59 12.10
C GLN A 188 -8.96 -13.87 12.46
N SER A 189 -9.69 -13.40 11.47
CA SER A 189 -11.01 -12.76 11.68
C SER A 189 -12.08 -13.78 12.06
N ALA A 190 -11.96 -15.03 11.61
CA ALA A 190 -12.86 -16.14 11.98
C ALA A 190 -12.57 -16.74 13.37
N GLY A 191 -11.60 -16.20 14.13
CA GLY A 191 -11.23 -16.67 15.45
C GLY A 191 -10.32 -17.90 15.46
N ASN A 192 -9.77 -18.32 14.33
CA ASN A 192 -8.78 -19.38 14.24
C ASN A 192 -7.46 -18.91 14.85
N SER A 193 -7.01 -19.57 15.92
CA SER A 193 -5.79 -19.19 16.64
C SER A 193 -4.51 -19.69 16.00
N GLU A 194 -4.59 -20.62 15.05
CA GLU A 194 -3.43 -21.18 14.37
C GLU A 194 -3.18 -20.50 13.01
N PRO A 195 -1.90 -20.20 12.67
CA PRO A 195 -1.56 -19.66 11.36
C PRO A 195 -1.80 -20.70 10.26
N LEU A 196 -2.16 -20.23 9.07
CA LEU A 196 -2.23 -21.06 7.87
C LEU A 196 -0.87 -21.69 7.57
N LYS A 197 -0.87 -22.95 7.16
CA LYS A 197 0.37 -23.61 6.71
C LYS A 197 0.66 -23.19 5.27
N ASN A 198 1.91 -22.81 5.00
CA ASN A 198 2.34 -22.50 3.63
C ASN A 198 2.34 -23.81 2.80
N PRO A 199 1.56 -23.91 1.72
CA PRO A 199 1.46 -25.12 0.92
C PRO A 199 2.78 -25.54 0.24
N GLN A 200 3.74 -24.64 0.10
CA GLN A 200 5.06 -24.98 -0.45
C GLN A 200 5.94 -25.82 0.49
N LYS A 201 5.58 -25.95 1.77
CA LYS A 201 6.31 -26.78 2.74
C LYS A 201 5.73 -28.19 2.92
N ILE A 202 4.68 -28.53 2.19
CA ILE A 202 4.13 -29.87 2.14
C ILE A 202 4.77 -30.59 0.96
N ARG A 203 5.96 -31.14 1.18
CA ARG A 203 6.57 -32.18 0.33
C ARG A 203 6.49 -33.50 1.05
#